data_884d26d5b333873d75e89e0bfb452e4c
#
_entry.id   884d26d5b333873d75e89e0bfb452e4c
#
_cell.length_a   1.000
_cell.length_b   1.000
_cell.length_c   1.000
_cell.angle_alpha   90.00
_cell.angle_beta   90.00
_cell.angle_gamma   90.00
#
_symmetry.space_group_name_H-M   'P 1'
#
loop_
_entity.id
_entity.type
_entity.pdbx_description
1 polymer ?
#
loop_
_entity_poly.entity_id
_entity_poly.type
_entity_poly.pdbx_seq_one_letter_code
_entity_poly.pdbx_strand_id
1 'polypeptide(L)'
;MKIIIFDLDDTLIVEKKYVQSGFEFVSKKINQEFQKKNVEEKLNKILHKFGRGKVFNIFFNDLTKKKYINQYVKLYRGHYPNIKLKVEAKNLLEKLKKKNFPIYLLTDGDKLAQRQKIKKLNLKKYFKRIYVTHEYGIRNMKPSLYCFEKIKKIEKVKWSQIVYVGDNPKKDFVNLNSVGATTIRVLTGPFKNLKVKNKFDANYKIKNLKDINLKLFT
;
A
#
# COMPACT_ATOMS: atom_id res chain seq x y z
N MET A 1 -10.71 4.75 23.72
CA MET A 1 -10.68 5.02 22.26
C MET A 1 -9.53 4.21 21.64
N LYS A 2 -9.80 3.46 20.56
CA LYS A 2 -8.82 2.60 19.94
C LYS A 2 -7.92 3.36 18.96
N ILE A 3 -6.72 2.84 18.75
CA ILE A 3 -5.78 3.30 17.71
C ILE A 3 -6.18 2.65 16.39
N ILE A 4 -6.34 3.44 15.33
CA ILE A 4 -6.73 2.94 14.02
C ILE A 4 -5.53 3.05 13.08
N ILE A 5 -5.13 1.93 12.51
CA ILE A 5 -4.00 1.84 11.59
C ILE A 5 -4.51 1.40 10.22
N PHE A 6 -4.20 2.15 9.18
CA PHE A 6 -4.57 1.84 7.81
C PHE A 6 -3.37 1.38 6.99
N ASP A 7 -3.59 0.41 6.12
CA ASP A 7 -2.75 0.21 4.95
C ASP A 7 -3.07 1.26 3.87
N LEU A 8 -2.20 1.38 2.86
CA LEU A 8 -2.34 2.35 1.78
C LEU A 8 -2.87 1.71 0.50
N ASP A 9 -2.06 0.79 -0.07
CA ASP A 9 -2.29 0.24 -1.40
C ASP A 9 -3.50 -0.69 -1.41
N ASP A 10 -4.38 -0.53 -2.39
CA ASP A 10 -5.68 -1.19 -2.53
C ASP A 10 -6.63 -1.04 -1.31
N THR A 11 -6.18 -0.46 -0.21
CA THR A 11 -7.01 -0.05 0.93
C THR A 11 -7.54 1.38 0.75
N LEU A 12 -6.68 2.40 0.81
CA LEU A 12 -7.06 3.81 0.67
C LEU A 12 -7.02 4.33 -0.77
N ILE A 13 -6.20 3.70 -1.62
CA ILE A 13 -6.05 4.02 -3.04
C ILE A 13 -6.22 2.77 -3.90
N VAL A 14 -6.31 2.95 -5.21
CA VAL A 14 -6.23 1.87 -6.19
C VAL A 14 -4.77 1.77 -6.66
N GLU A 15 -4.03 0.75 -6.20
CA GLU A 15 -2.60 0.61 -6.51
C GLU A 15 -2.31 0.51 -8.00
N LYS A 16 -3.21 -0.11 -8.78
CA LYS A 16 -3.09 -0.19 -10.25
C LYS A 16 -2.92 1.19 -10.89
N LYS A 17 -3.54 2.25 -10.32
CA LYS A 17 -3.37 3.63 -10.84
C LYS A 17 -1.95 4.16 -10.65
N TYR A 18 -1.28 3.81 -9.54
CA TYR A 18 0.12 4.12 -9.35
C TYR A 18 1.00 3.43 -10.39
N VAL A 19 0.76 2.14 -10.65
CA VAL A 19 1.51 1.37 -11.65
C VAL A 19 1.34 1.97 -13.05
N GLN A 20 0.10 2.27 -13.44
CA GLN A 20 -0.21 2.91 -14.73
C GLN A 20 0.50 4.25 -14.89
N SER A 21 0.39 5.13 -13.88
CA SER A 21 1.08 6.43 -13.89
C SER A 21 2.61 6.29 -14.01
N GLY A 22 3.19 5.29 -13.32
CA GLY A 22 4.61 5.02 -13.41
C GLY A 22 5.04 4.50 -14.78
N PHE A 23 4.25 3.63 -15.39
CA PHE A 23 4.56 3.13 -16.76
C PHE A 23 4.40 4.23 -17.81
N GLU A 24 3.36 5.05 -17.72
CA GLU A 24 3.24 6.22 -18.60
C GLU A 24 4.47 7.13 -18.51
N PHE A 25 4.92 7.44 -17.28
CA PHE A 25 6.07 8.29 -17.04
C PHE A 25 7.37 7.71 -17.62
N VAL A 26 7.68 6.45 -17.32
CA VAL A 26 8.93 5.83 -17.78
C VAL A 26 8.90 5.53 -19.29
N SER A 27 7.74 5.21 -19.86
CA SER A 27 7.60 4.96 -21.30
C SER A 27 7.93 6.19 -22.11
N LYS A 28 7.49 7.38 -21.69
CA LYS A 28 7.89 8.65 -22.34
C LYS A 28 9.41 8.83 -22.35
N LYS A 29 10.09 8.53 -21.25
CA LYS A 29 11.57 8.60 -21.15
C LYS A 29 12.26 7.56 -22.02
N ILE A 30 11.79 6.33 -22.01
CA ILE A 30 12.34 5.24 -22.83
C ILE A 30 12.16 5.55 -24.34
N ASN A 31 10.96 6.05 -24.72
CA ASN A 31 10.69 6.42 -26.10
C ASN A 31 11.66 7.50 -26.59
N GLN A 32 11.90 8.53 -25.77
CA GLN A 32 12.84 9.61 -26.09
C GLN A 32 14.28 9.11 -26.19
N GLU A 33 14.76 8.31 -25.22
CA GLU A 33 16.15 7.87 -25.15
C GLU A 33 16.48 6.78 -26.18
N PHE A 34 15.55 5.88 -26.48
CA PHE A 34 15.81 4.71 -27.33
C PHE A 34 15.00 4.71 -28.64
N GLN A 35 14.26 5.76 -28.94
CA GLN A 35 13.40 5.87 -30.14
C GLN A 35 12.46 4.65 -30.30
N LYS A 36 11.97 4.09 -29.18
CA LYS A 36 11.09 2.92 -29.17
C LYS A 36 9.63 3.35 -29.18
N LYS A 37 8.78 2.60 -29.88
CA LYS A 37 7.32 2.77 -29.88
C LYS A 37 6.65 1.72 -29.01
N ASN A 38 5.44 2.02 -28.55
CA ASN A 38 4.57 1.09 -27.80
C ASN A 38 5.20 0.54 -26.50
N VAL A 39 6.09 1.33 -25.85
CA VAL A 39 6.80 0.89 -24.64
C VAL A 39 5.84 0.62 -23.51
N GLU A 40 4.85 1.49 -23.27
CA GLU A 40 3.87 1.30 -22.20
C GLU A 40 3.08 0.00 -22.37
N GLU A 41 2.65 -0.29 -23.60
CA GLU A 41 1.94 -1.55 -23.91
C GLU A 41 2.81 -2.78 -23.60
N LYS A 42 4.10 -2.73 -24.01
CA LYS A 42 5.06 -3.81 -23.71
C LYS A 42 5.25 -4.00 -22.22
N LEU A 43 5.43 -2.92 -21.44
CA LEU A 43 5.55 -2.99 -19.98
C LEU A 43 4.30 -3.59 -19.35
N ASN A 44 3.11 -3.22 -19.81
CA ASN A 44 1.85 -3.78 -19.33
C ASN A 44 1.70 -5.27 -19.69
N LYS A 45 2.08 -5.70 -20.90
CA LYS A 45 2.11 -7.13 -21.28
C LYS A 45 3.04 -7.95 -20.39
N ILE A 46 4.24 -7.42 -20.12
CA ILE A 46 5.21 -8.08 -19.22
C ILE A 46 4.65 -8.14 -17.78
N LEU A 47 4.07 -7.06 -17.28
CA LEU A 47 3.44 -7.03 -15.97
C LEU A 47 2.36 -8.10 -15.82
N HIS A 48 1.49 -8.21 -16.83
CA HIS A 48 0.40 -9.17 -16.81
C HIS A 48 0.91 -10.63 -16.82
N LYS A 49 1.95 -10.92 -17.63
CA LYS A 49 2.48 -12.28 -17.80
C LYS A 49 3.40 -12.70 -16.65
N PHE A 50 4.23 -11.80 -16.12
CA PHE A 50 5.34 -12.16 -15.23
C PHE A 50 5.28 -11.49 -13.85
N GLY A 51 4.31 -10.60 -13.62
CA GLY A 51 4.18 -9.86 -12.37
C GLY A 51 5.16 -8.70 -12.22
N ARG A 52 5.02 -7.94 -11.13
CA ARG A 52 5.70 -6.65 -10.92
C ARG A 52 7.22 -6.72 -10.82
N GLY A 53 7.74 -7.74 -10.17
CA GLY A 53 9.17 -7.82 -9.84
C GLY A 53 10.11 -7.98 -11.03
N LYS A 54 9.59 -8.36 -12.20
CA LYS A 54 10.40 -8.72 -13.38
C LYS A 54 10.24 -7.76 -14.56
N VAL A 55 9.38 -6.75 -14.49
CA VAL A 55 9.00 -5.93 -15.66
C VAL A 55 10.20 -5.30 -16.35
N PHE A 56 11.00 -4.51 -15.62
CA PHE A 56 12.17 -3.84 -16.20
C PHE A 56 13.29 -4.81 -16.55
N ASN A 57 13.46 -5.88 -15.77
CA ASN A 57 14.45 -6.92 -16.07
C ASN A 57 14.17 -7.56 -17.42
N ILE A 58 12.94 -7.96 -17.69
CA ILE A 58 12.54 -8.57 -18.96
C ILE A 58 12.62 -7.54 -20.09
N PHE A 59 12.06 -6.34 -19.89
CA PHE A 59 12.04 -5.30 -20.91
C PHE A 59 13.44 -4.93 -21.39
N PHE A 60 14.39 -4.69 -20.49
CA PHE A 60 15.76 -4.31 -20.86
C PHE A 60 16.66 -5.47 -21.22
N ASN A 61 16.37 -6.69 -20.78
CA ASN A 61 17.05 -7.88 -21.25
C ASN A 61 16.78 -8.12 -22.74
N ASP A 62 15.53 -7.99 -23.16
CA ASP A 62 15.07 -8.06 -24.54
C ASP A 62 15.77 -7.03 -25.47
N LEU A 63 16.13 -5.88 -24.89
CA LEU A 63 16.83 -4.81 -25.58
C LEU A 63 18.37 -4.88 -25.44
N THR A 64 18.91 -5.94 -24.82
CA THR A 64 20.33 -6.05 -24.46
C THR A 64 20.88 -4.86 -23.63
N LYS A 65 19.99 -4.21 -22.89
CA LYS A 65 20.24 -2.95 -22.18
C LYS A 65 20.13 -3.09 -20.66
N LYS A 66 20.62 -4.19 -20.10
CA LYS A 66 20.56 -4.50 -18.65
C LYS A 66 21.08 -3.39 -17.76
N LYS A 67 22.08 -2.62 -18.22
CA LYS A 67 22.65 -1.49 -17.46
C LYS A 67 21.63 -0.41 -17.08
N TYR A 68 20.51 -0.31 -17.82
CA TYR A 68 19.48 0.69 -17.55
C TYR A 68 18.41 0.24 -16.54
N ILE A 69 18.40 -1.03 -16.15
CA ILE A 69 17.36 -1.57 -15.24
C ILE A 69 17.24 -0.73 -13.97
N ASN A 70 18.36 -0.53 -13.27
CA ASN A 70 18.36 0.23 -12.02
C ASN A 70 17.94 1.69 -12.21
N GLN A 71 18.36 2.32 -13.29
CA GLN A 71 17.99 3.69 -13.64
C GLN A 71 16.47 3.81 -13.78
N TYR A 72 15.85 2.95 -14.60
CA TYR A 72 14.42 3.02 -14.88
C TYR A 72 13.55 2.53 -13.72
N VAL A 73 14.03 1.56 -12.93
CA VAL A 73 13.40 1.21 -11.65
C VAL A 73 13.38 2.41 -10.70
N LYS A 74 14.49 3.16 -10.59
CA LYS A 74 14.56 4.37 -9.77
C LYS A 74 13.64 5.47 -10.29
N LEU A 75 13.61 5.70 -11.61
CA LEU A 75 12.69 6.65 -12.26
C LEU A 75 11.22 6.27 -11.99
N TYR A 76 10.86 4.99 -12.20
CA TYR A 76 9.53 4.47 -11.91
C TYR A 76 9.12 4.68 -10.44
N ARG A 77 10.00 4.37 -9.48
CA ARG A 77 9.71 4.54 -8.05
C ARG A 77 9.64 6.00 -7.63
N GLY A 78 10.45 6.86 -8.25
CA GLY A 78 10.56 8.27 -7.91
C GLY A 78 9.59 9.20 -8.64
N HIS A 79 8.80 8.71 -9.60
CA HIS A 79 7.88 9.57 -10.33
C HIS A 79 6.83 10.22 -9.39
N TYR A 80 6.32 11.38 -9.77
CA TYR A 80 5.21 12.02 -9.09
C TYR A 80 3.89 11.41 -9.61
N PRO A 81 3.19 10.58 -8.82
CA PRO A 81 2.14 9.73 -9.39
C PRO A 81 0.82 10.47 -9.61
N ASN A 82 0.11 10.10 -10.67
CA ASN A 82 -1.26 10.55 -10.89
C ASN A 82 -2.26 9.61 -10.18
N ILE A 83 -2.39 9.80 -8.87
CA ILE A 83 -3.28 9.01 -7.99
C ILE A 83 -4.14 9.92 -7.13
N LYS A 84 -5.25 9.37 -6.66
CA LYS A 84 -6.18 10.02 -5.71
C LYS A 84 -6.59 9.02 -4.64
N LEU A 85 -6.95 9.51 -3.45
CA LEU A 85 -7.68 8.71 -2.47
C LEU A 85 -9.00 8.24 -3.07
N LYS A 86 -9.44 7.03 -2.72
CA LYS A 86 -10.83 6.61 -2.93
C LYS A 86 -11.75 7.61 -2.22
N VAL A 87 -12.91 7.91 -2.79
CA VAL A 87 -13.85 8.87 -2.20
C VAL A 87 -14.24 8.46 -0.78
N GLU A 88 -14.58 7.19 -0.59
CA GLU A 88 -14.93 6.63 0.71
C GLU A 88 -13.75 6.66 1.71
N ALA A 89 -12.52 6.49 1.24
CA ALA A 89 -11.33 6.61 2.08
C ALA A 89 -11.14 8.05 2.56
N LYS A 90 -11.26 9.02 1.67
CA LYS A 90 -11.17 10.45 2.01
C LYS A 90 -12.23 10.82 3.05
N ASN A 91 -13.49 10.47 2.81
CA ASN A 91 -14.60 10.77 3.70
C ASN A 91 -14.42 10.13 5.10
N LEU A 92 -13.95 8.88 5.13
CA LEU A 92 -13.66 8.18 6.39
C LEU A 92 -12.53 8.87 7.17
N LEU A 93 -11.42 9.19 6.51
CA LEU A 93 -10.27 9.85 7.16
C LEU A 93 -10.66 11.24 7.69
N GLU A 94 -11.43 12.02 6.96
CA GLU A 94 -11.95 13.31 7.40
C GLU A 94 -12.88 13.17 8.62
N LYS A 95 -13.78 12.19 8.59
CA LYS A 95 -14.68 11.89 9.72
C LYS A 95 -13.92 11.46 10.98
N LEU A 96 -12.91 10.58 10.83
CA LEU A 96 -12.08 10.13 11.96
C LEU A 96 -11.26 11.28 12.53
N LYS A 97 -10.69 12.13 11.68
CA LYS A 97 -9.96 13.31 12.11
C LYS A 97 -10.86 14.30 12.86
N LYS A 98 -12.05 14.61 12.34
CA LYS A 98 -13.04 15.47 13.01
C LYS A 98 -13.44 14.96 14.40
N LYS A 99 -13.44 13.62 14.58
CA LYS A 99 -13.72 12.96 15.86
C LYS A 99 -12.48 12.74 16.74
N ASN A 100 -11.32 13.29 16.36
CA ASN A 100 -10.04 13.17 17.07
C ASN A 100 -9.56 11.74 17.30
N PHE A 101 -9.89 10.78 16.42
CA PHE A 101 -9.35 9.44 16.52
C PHE A 101 -7.84 9.45 16.22
N PRO A 102 -7.01 8.75 17.01
CA PRO A 102 -5.60 8.57 16.70
C PRO A 102 -5.43 7.61 15.54
N ILE A 103 -5.19 8.16 14.33
CA ILE A 103 -5.05 7.37 13.11
C ILE A 103 -3.60 7.35 12.62
N TYR A 104 -3.19 6.19 12.15
CA TYR A 104 -1.85 5.87 11.67
C TYR A 104 -1.90 5.28 10.27
N LEU A 105 -0.86 5.53 9.48
CA LEU A 105 -0.64 4.81 8.23
C LEU A 105 0.54 3.86 8.42
N LEU A 106 0.38 2.60 8.02
CA LEU A 106 1.44 1.61 7.99
C LEU A 106 1.39 0.86 6.66
N THR A 107 2.37 1.11 5.81
CA THR A 107 2.39 0.59 4.44
C THR A 107 3.71 -0.09 4.10
N ASP A 108 3.62 -1.23 3.41
CA ASP A 108 4.77 -1.91 2.82
C ASP A 108 5.10 -1.34 1.44
N GLY A 109 6.35 -1.48 1.06
CA GLY A 109 6.81 -1.17 -0.29
C GLY A 109 8.07 -0.32 -0.30
N ASP A 110 8.64 -0.14 -1.47
CA ASP A 110 9.84 0.66 -1.65
C ASP A 110 9.65 2.06 -1.06
N LYS A 111 10.64 2.49 -0.26
CA LYS A 111 10.57 3.76 0.47
C LYS A 111 10.34 4.97 -0.43
N LEU A 112 11.01 5.02 -1.58
CA LEU A 112 10.85 6.13 -2.51
C LEU A 112 9.44 6.17 -3.10
N ALA A 113 8.93 5.02 -3.56
CA ALA A 113 7.59 4.88 -4.12
C ALA A 113 6.49 5.28 -3.11
N GLN A 114 6.58 4.76 -1.88
CA GLN A 114 5.59 5.07 -0.85
C GLN A 114 5.65 6.55 -0.42
N ARG A 115 6.84 7.14 -0.31
CA ARG A 115 6.98 8.57 0.00
C ARG A 115 6.40 9.48 -1.09
N GLN A 116 6.55 9.13 -2.37
CA GLN A 116 5.90 9.87 -3.46
C GLN A 116 4.37 9.78 -3.41
N LYS A 117 3.80 8.59 -3.14
CA LYS A 117 2.35 8.44 -2.91
C LYS A 117 1.86 9.29 -1.74
N ILE A 118 2.55 9.22 -0.60
CA ILE A 118 2.23 9.98 0.62
C ILE A 118 2.25 11.48 0.35
N LYS A 119 3.27 11.96 -0.36
CA LYS A 119 3.40 13.38 -0.76
C LYS A 119 2.27 13.81 -1.68
N LYS A 120 2.03 13.05 -2.77
CA LYS A 120 0.97 13.34 -3.75
C LYS A 120 -0.41 13.44 -3.13
N LEU A 121 -0.71 12.55 -2.18
CA LEU A 121 -2.01 12.45 -1.53
C LEU A 121 -2.15 13.37 -0.31
N ASN A 122 -1.11 14.11 0.04
CA ASN A 122 -1.05 14.96 1.23
C ASN A 122 -1.53 14.22 2.50
N LEU A 123 -1.03 12.98 2.70
CA LEU A 123 -1.52 12.10 3.77
C LEU A 123 -1.12 12.57 5.17
N LYS A 124 -0.05 13.36 5.31
CA LYS A 124 0.41 13.89 6.61
C LYS A 124 -0.68 14.67 7.36
N LYS A 125 -1.63 15.27 6.64
CA LYS A 125 -2.73 16.03 7.27
C LYS A 125 -3.75 15.18 8.01
N TYR A 126 -3.81 13.86 7.71
CA TYR A 126 -4.78 12.95 8.32
C TYR A 126 -4.17 12.13 9.46
N PHE A 127 -2.92 11.69 9.29
CA PHE A 127 -2.30 10.69 10.15
C PHE A 127 -1.40 11.32 11.21
N LYS A 128 -1.52 10.88 12.46
CA LYS A 128 -0.63 11.26 13.56
C LYS A 128 0.82 10.89 13.24
N ARG A 129 1.04 9.72 12.62
CA ARG A 129 2.33 9.27 12.11
C ARG A 129 2.16 8.28 10.95
N ILE A 130 3.17 8.21 10.08
CA ILE A 130 3.20 7.37 8.90
C ILE A 130 4.44 6.48 8.97
N TYR A 131 4.23 5.16 8.81
CA TYR A 131 5.26 4.14 8.80
C TYR A 131 5.34 3.51 7.41
N VAL A 132 6.49 3.64 6.75
CA VAL A 132 6.86 2.87 5.56
C VAL A 132 7.78 1.76 6.04
N THR A 133 7.32 0.51 6.03
CA THR A 133 8.02 -0.60 6.70
C THR A 133 9.43 -0.83 6.18
N HIS A 134 9.68 -0.62 4.87
CA HIS A 134 11.01 -0.74 4.27
C HIS A 134 12.06 0.24 4.83
N GLU A 135 11.64 1.33 5.47
CA GLU A 135 12.57 2.24 6.15
C GLU A 135 13.18 1.63 7.41
N TYR A 136 12.55 0.58 7.93
CA TYR A 136 13.00 -0.16 9.11
C TYR A 136 13.67 -1.50 8.77
N GLY A 137 13.88 -1.77 7.47
CA GLY A 137 14.49 -3.01 6.97
C GLY A 137 13.46 -4.03 6.46
N ILE A 138 13.86 -4.85 5.49
CA ILE A 138 12.99 -5.83 4.81
C ILE A 138 12.38 -6.84 5.80
N ARG A 139 13.11 -7.23 6.83
CA ARG A 139 12.63 -8.16 7.88
C ARG A 139 11.47 -7.59 8.71
N ASN A 140 11.30 -6.27 8.71
CA ASN A 140 10.25 -5.56 9.45
C ASN A 140 9.01 -5.22 8.61
N MET A 141 8.95 -5.76 7.37
CA MET A 141 7.74 -5.72 6.56
C MET A 141 6.63 -6.58 7.19
N LYS A 142 5.38 -6.27 6.86
CA LYS A 142 4.24 -7.12 7.23
C LYS A 142 4.45 -8.54 6.67
N PRO A 143 4.21 -9.59 7.43
CA PRO A 143 3.41 -9.64 8.67
C PRO A 143 4.16 -9.32 9.97
N SER A 144 5.40 -8.82 9.95
CA SER A 144 6.12 -8.44 11.17
C SER A 144 5.32 -7.44 12.01
N LEU A 145 5.32 -7.65 13.32
CA LEU A 145 4.68 -6.74 14.29
C LEU A 145 5.53 -5.50 14.61
N TYR A 146 6.77 -5.43 14.15
CA TYR A 146 7.74 -4.42 14.53
C TYR A 146 7.21 -2.97 14.50
N CYS A 147 6.61 -2.55 13.38
CA CYS A 147 6.07 -1.19 13.27
C CYS A 147 4.78 -1.01 14.10
N PHE A 148 4.00 -2.06 14.28
CA PHE A 148 2.82 -2.04 15.15
C PHE A 148 3.21 -1.92 16.62
N GLU A 149 4.26 -2.61 17.05
CA GLU A 149 4.82 -2.50 18.40
C GLU A 149 5.33 -1.09 18.71
N LYS A 150 5.98 -0.43 17.73
CA LYS A 150 6.36 0.98 17.86
C LYS A 150 5.15 1.87 18.12
N ILE A 151 4.06 1.68 17.38
CA ILE A 151 2.82 2.45 17.59
C ILE A 151 2.23 2.14 18.97
N LYS A 152 2.11 0.86 19.29
CA LYS A 152 1.61 0.38 20.59
C LYS A 152 2.38 0.98 21.77
N LYS A 153 3.73 0.99 21.68
CA LYS A 153 4.61 1.56 22.73
C LYS A 153 4.44 3.08 22.87
N ILE A 154 4.38 3.80 21.76
CA ILE A 154 4.22 5.27 21.75
C ILE A 154 2.85 5.66 22.34
N GLU A 155 1.80 4.95 21.99
CA GLU A 155 0.45 5.23 22.43
C GLU A 155 0.13 4.61 23.81
N LYS A 156 1.04 3.79 24.36
CA LYS A 156 0.87 3.09 25.66
C LYS A 156 -0.44 2.28 25.73
N VAL A 157 -0.79 1.59 24.64
CA VAL A 157 -2.05 0.83 24.51
C VAL A 157 -1.81 -0.68 24.54
N LYS A 158 -2.87 -1.47 24.80
CA LYS A 158 -2.90 -2.93 24.64
C LYS A 158 -3.20 -3.28 23.18
N TRP A 159 -2.88 -4.50 22.74
CA TRP A 159 -3.20 -4.99 21.40
C TRP A 159 -4.71 -4.94 21.09
N SER A 160 -5.56 -5.26 22.06
CA SER A 160 -7.03 -5.16 21.96
C SER A 160 -7.55 -3.75 21.64
N GLN A 161 -6.72 -2.73 21.86
CA GLN A 161 -7.03 -1.33 21.55
C GLN A 161 -6.52 -0.90 20.18
N ILE A 162 -5.97 -1.82 19.39
CA ILE A 162 -5.49 -1.55 18.02
C ILE A 162 -6.50 -2.15 17.03
N VAL A 163 -6.89 -1.34 16.05
CA VAL A 163 -7.66 -1.76 14.89
C VAL A 163 -6.81 -1.56 13.66
N TYR A 164 -6.64 -2.59 12.87
CA TYR A 164 -5.93 -2.52 11.60
C TYR A 164 -6.88 -2.74 10.42
N VAL A 165 -6.78 -1.89 9.41
CA VAL A 165 -7.60 -1.94 8.19
C VAL A 165 -6.68 -2.15 7.00
N GLY A 166 -6.83 -3.26 6.28
CA GLY A 166 -6.00 -3.63 5.11
C GLY A 166 -6.78 -4.44 4.08
N ASP A 167 -6.13 -4.86 2.99
CA ASP A 167 -6.74 -5.64 1.92
C ASP A 167 -6.13 -7.04 1.74
N ASN A 168 -4.88 -7.24 2.19
CA ASN A 168 -4.08 -8.38 1.81
C ASN A 168 -3.98 -9.47 2.90
N PRO A 169 -4.78 -10.56 2.83
CA PRO A 169 -4.79 -11.59 3.86
C PRO A 169 -3.50 -12.43 3.93
N LYS A 170 -2.59 -12.29 2.96
CA LYS A 170 -1.31 -13.01 3.00
C LYS A 170 -0.31 -12.41 3.99
N LYS A 171 -0.53 -11.15 4.43
CA LYS A 171 0.44 -10.45 5.28
C LYS A 171 -0.15 -9.50 6.32
N ASP A 172 -1.41 -9.10 6.19
CA ASP A 172 -1.96 -8.00 6.98
C ASP A 172 -2.50 -8.44 8.35
N PHE A 173 -2.97 -9.69 8.50
CA PHE A 173 -3.84 -10.02 9.61
C PHE A 173 -3.29 -11.09 10.56
N VAL A 174 -2.57 -12.10 10.05
CA VAL A 174 -2.22 -13.32 10.80
C VAL A 174 -1.55 -13.02 12.15
N ASN A 175 -0.54 -12.17 12.18
CA ASN A 175 0.19 -11.89 13.42
C ASN A 175 -0.55 -10.86 14.31
N LEU A 176 -1.34 -9.97 13.72
CA LEU A 176 -2.21 -9.08 14.48
C LEU A 176 -3.33 -9.84 15.17
N ASN A 177 -3.95 -10.82 14.51
CA ASN A 177 -4.95 -11.67 15.12
C ASN A 177 -4.37 -12.48 16.29
N SER A 178 -3.14 -13.02 16.14
CA SER A 178 -2.51 -13.84 17.18
C SER A 178 -2.21 -13.07 18.48
N VAL A 179 -2.04 -11.76 18.39
CA VAL A 179 -1.82 -10.88 19.57
C VAL A 179 -3.09 -10.20 20.06
N GLY A 180 -4.26 -10.47 19.46
CA GLY A 180 -5.54 -9.96 19.91
C GLY A 180 -5.90 -8.55 19.44
N ALA A 181 -5.26 -8.05 18.37
CA ALA A 181 -5.69 -6.83 17.71
C ALA A 181 -6.96 -7.08 16.87
N THR A 182 -7.79 -6.05 16.70
CA THR A 182 -8.96 -6.12 15.81
C THR A 182 -8.50 -5.87 14.37
N THR A 183 -8.92 -6.75 13.44
CA THR A 183 -8.53 -6.62 12.04
C THR A 183 -9.76 -6.53 11.12
N ILE A 184 -9.68 -5.65 10.11
CA ILE A 184 -10.74 -5.42 9.14
C ILE A 184 -10.15 -5.54 7.74
N ARG A 185 -10.67 -6.47 6.95
CA ARG A 185 -10.30 -6.64 5.54
C ARG A 185 -11.26 -5.93 4.64
N VAL A 186 -10.73 -5.01 3.82
CA VAL A 186 -11.47 -4.41 2.72
C VAL A 186 -11.33 -5.32 1.49
N LEU A 187 -12.44 -5.79 0.93
CA LEU A 187 -12.47 -6.71 -0.20
C LEU A 187 -12.25 -5.95 -1.52
N THR A 188 -11.04 -5.42 -1.70
CA THR A 188 -10.61 -4.61 -2.85
C THR A 188 -9.30 -5.14 -3.43
N GLY A 189 -8.86 -4.57 -4.56
CA GLY A 189 -7.61 -4.95 -5.19
C GLY A 189 -7.54 -6.39 -5.70
N PRO A 190 -6.34 -6.92 -5.90
CA PRO A 190 -6.14 -8.26 -6.45
C PRO A 190 -6.56 -9.39 -5.51
N PHE A 191 -6.68 -9.10 -4.21
CA PHE A 191 -7.03 -10.10 -3.21
C PHE A 191 -8.51 -10.15 -2.85
N LYS A 192 -9.37 -9.33 -3.49
CA LYS A 192 -10.79 -9.20 -3.12
C LYS A 192 -11.54 -10.55 -3.03
N ASN A 193 -11.24 -11.48 -3.92
CA ASN A 193 -11.90 -12.80 -4.00
C ASN A 193 -11.05 -13.93 -3.39
N LEU A 194 -9.87 -13.62 -2.81
CA LEU A 194 -8.98 -14.64 -2.27
C LEU A 194 -9.58 -15.24 -1.00
N LYS A 195 -9.87 -16.52 -1.03
CA LYS A 195 -10.24 -17.31 0.15
C LYS A 195 -8.97 -17.79 0.85
N VAL A 196 -8.89 -17.61 2.15
CA VAL A 196 -7.79 -18.09 3.00
C VAL A 196 -8.37 -18.78 4.24
N LYS A 197 -7.53 -19.59 4.91
CA LYS A 197 -7.91 -20.20 6.20
C LYS A 197 -8.20 -19.09 7.23
N ASN A 198 -9.15 -19.31 8.14
CA ASN A 198 -9.62 -18.28 9.10
C ASN A 198 -8.48 -17.60 9.88
N LYS A 199 -7.44 -18.34 10.27
CA LYS A 199 -6.29 -17.77 10.98
C LYS A 199 -5.51 -16.69 10.20
N PHE A 200 -5.60 -16.69 8.86
CA PHE A 200 -4.95 -15.72 7.98
C PHE A 200 -5.88 -14.58 7.57
N ASP A 201 -7.19 -14.70 7.79
CA ASP A 201 -8.15 -13.67 7.40
C ASP A 201 -8.44 -12.71 8.56
N ALA A 202 -8.99 -11.54 8.24
CA ALA A 202 -9.36 -10.55 9.24
C ALA A 202 -10.58 -11.00 10.06
N ASN A 203 -10.73 -10.44 11.28
CA ASN A 203 -11.90 -10.65 12.12
C ASN A 203 -13.19 -10.17 11.43
N TYR A 204 -13.10 -9.07 10.68
CA TYR A 204 -14.21 -8.49 9.94
C TYR A 204 -13.87 -8.31 8.47
N LYS A 205 -14.88 -8.45 7.60
CA LYS A 205 -14.76 -8.24 6.15
C LYS A 205 -15.79 -7.23 5.71
N ILE A 206 -15.36 -6.26 4.91
CA ILE A 206 -16.22 -5.23 4.35
C ILE A 206 -15.98 -5.10 2.84
N LYS A 207 -17.01 -4.77 2.09
CA LYS A 207 -16.88 -4.53 0.64
C LYS A 207 -16.30 -3.14 0.35
N ASN A 208 -16.60 -2.18 1.21
CA ASN A 208 -16.22 -0.78 1.03
C ASN A 208 -15.87 -0.12 2.39
N LEU A 209 -14.98 0.86 2.38
CA LEU A 209 -14.62 1.60 3.60
C LEU A 209 -15.80 2.37 4.23
N LYS A 210 -16.84 2.71 3.44
CA LYS A 210 -18.08 3.30 3.96
C LYS A 210 -18.85 2.35 4.89
N ASP A 211 -18.62 1.04 4.77
CA ASP A 211 -19.31 0.00 5.53
C ASP A 211 -18.66 -0.18 6.93
N ILE A 212 -17.60 0.55 7.26
CA ILE A 212 -16.95 0.47 8.56
C ILE A 212 -17.90 0.95 9.67
N ASN A 213 -18.18 0.03 10.60
CA ASN A 213 -18.90 0.38 11.83
C ASN A 213 -17.95 1.08 12.80
N LEU A 214 -18.17 2.38 13.04
CA LEU A 214 -17.32 3.17 13.94
C LEU A 214 -17.36 2.71 15.40
N LYS A 215 -18.37 1.94 15.81
CA LYS A 215 -18.42 1.30 17.15
C LYS A 215 -17.25 0.34 17.38
N LEU A 216 -16.64 -0.18 16.30
CA LEU A 216 -15.42 -0.99 16.42
C LEU A 216 -14.19 -0.18 16.88
N PHE A 217 -14.25 1.16 16.83
CA PHE A 217 -13.17 2.08 17.16
C PHE A 217 -13.30 2.71 18.55
N THR A 218 -14.42 2.55 19.17
CA THR A 218 -14.66 2.89 20.58
C THR A 218 -14.40 1.68 21.47
#